data_c3d067beffde8f1b2106e2a23d3befd6
#
_entry.id   c3d067beffde8f1b2106e2a23d3befd6
#
_cell.length_a   1.000
_cell.length_b   1.000
_cell.length_c   1.000
_cell.angle_alpha   90.00
_cell.angle_beta   90.00
_cell.angle_gamma   90.00
#
_symmetry.space_group_name_H-M   'P 1'
#
loop_
_entity.id
_entity.type
_entity.pdbx_description
1 polymer ?
#
loop_
_entity_poly.entity_id
_entity_poly.type
_entity_poly.pdbx_seq_one_letter_code
_entity_poly.pdbx_strand_id
1 'polypeptide(L)'
;MLELGLFILLFSIFKNTYKIVKDKVLIEEKKISNLKEGDLPVYNYYYKNKKLTLIKPTLFTKIKMLVSGSYYLNLKIDSSKSCGLVNKDILFLKTMYKNNLISNKIYLRKTLAFVPAVLLGYILLILI
;
A
#
# COMPACT_ATOMS: atom_id res chain seq x y z
N MET A 1 1.12 -40.01 -6.04
CA MET A 1 0.35 -39.50 -4.88
C MET A 1 1.20 -38.66 -3.91
N LEU A 2 2.40 -39.10 -3.55
CA LEU A 2 3.31 -38.32 -2.68
C LEU A 2 3.74 -37.02 -3.31
N GLU A 3 3.94 -36.95 -4.61
CA GLU A 3 4.32 -35.73 -5.34
C GLU A 3 3.23 -34.67 -5.32
N LEU A 4 1.97 -35.08 -5.44
CA LEU A 4 0.84 -34.16 -5.42
C LEU A 4 0.64 -33.55 -4.03
N GLY A 5 0.77 -34.36 -2.96
CA GLY A 5 0.69 -33.88 -1.59
C GLY A 5 1.81 -32.89 -1.25
N LEU A 6 3.03 -33.19 -1.71
CA LEU A 6 4.17 -32.28 -1.54
C LEU A 6 3.95 -30.96 -2.26
N PHE A 7 3.42 -31.00 -3.47
CA PHE A 7 3.13 -29.78 -4.25
C PHE A 7 2.09 -28.90 -3.57
N ILE A 8 1.02 -29.50 -3.05
CA ILE A 8 -0.02 -28.78 -2.29
C ILE A 8 0.56 -28.15 -1.03
N LEU A 9 1.41 -28.87 -0.31
CA LEU A 9 2.08 -28.39 0.89
C LEU A 9 2.98 -27.19 0.58
N LEU A 10 3.80 -27.27 -0.44
CA LEU A 10 4.68 -26.20 -0.89
C LEU A 10 3.89 -24.96 -1.30
N PHE A 11 2.80 -25.15 -2.03
CA PHE A 11 1.91 -24.06 -2.44
C PHE A 11 1.28 -23.37 -1.24
N SER A 12 0.83 -24.14 -0.25
CA SER A 12 0.25 -23.60 0.99
C SER A 12 1.26 -22.77 1.78
N ILE A 13 2.49 -23.28 1.95
CA ILE A 13 3.58 -22.56 2.62
C ILE A 13 3.92 -21.28 1.88
N PHE A 14 4.01 -21.33 0.56
CA PHE A 14 4.31 -20.17 -0.28
C PHE A 14 3.24 -19.08 -0.15
N LYS A 15 1.96 -19.48 -0.18
CA LYS A 15 0.83 -18.57 -0.03
C LYS A 15 0.83 -17.89 1.34
N ASN A 16 1.07 -18.63 2.41
CA ASN A 16 1.12 -18.10 3.78
C ASN A 16 2.30 -17.13 3.95
N THR A 17 3.47 -17.50 3.43
CA THR A 17 4.66 -16.63 3.46
C THR A 17 4.44 -15.34 2.70
N TYR A 18 3.82 -15.41 1.52
CA TYR A 18 3.48 -14.24 0.71
C TYR A 18 2.55 -13.30 1.46
N LYS A 19 1.54 -13.83 2.13
CA LYS A 19 0.59 -13.04 2.92
C LYS A 19 1.27 -12.32 4.09
N ILE A 20 2.14 -13.01 4.81
CA ILE A 20 2.89 -12.44 5.95
C ILE A 20 3.84 -11.33 5.46
N VAL A 21 4.55 -11.56 4.37
CA VAL A 21 5.46 -10.57 3.77
C VAL A 21 4.69 -9.35 3.31
N LYS A 22 3.55 -9.55 2.64
CA LYS A 22 2.72 -8.44 2.15
C LYS A 22 2.20 -7.56 3.28
N ASP A 23 1.74 -8.17 4.38
CA ASP A 23 1.10 -7.44 5.48
C ASP A 23 2.10 -6.79 6.45
N LYS A 24 3.26 -7.42 6.68
CA LYS A 24 4.23 -6.97 7.70
C LYS A 24 5.47 -6.27 7.15
N VAL A 25 5.95 -6.70 5.99
CA VAL A 25 7.23 -6.23 5.43
C VAL A 25 7.04 -5.10 4.43
N LEU A 26 5.91 -5.08 3.72
CA LEU A 26 5.64 -4.10 2.66
C LEU A 26 5.03 -2.78 3.15
N ILE A 27 4.69 -2.70 4.43
CA ILE A 27 4.10 -1.51 5.04
C ILE A 27 5.07 -0.91 6.03
N GLU A 28 5.36 0.37 5.87
CA GLU A 28 6.22 1.15 6.76
C GLU A 28 5.41 2.26 7.42
N GLU A 29 5.62 2.44 8.74
CA GLU A 29 5.07 3.57 9.47
C GLU A 29 6.08 4.72 9.47
N LYS A 30 5.64 5.92 9.09
CA LYS A 30 6.49 7.10 9.01
C LYS A 30 5.79 8.29 9.64
N LYS A 31 6.54 9.19 10.24
CA LYS A 31 5.99 10.45 10.76
C LYS A 31 5.70 11.41 9.61
N ILE A 32 4.61 12.17 9.73
CA ILE A 32 4.21 13.14 8.71
C ILE A 32 5.30 14.19 8.47
N SER A 33 6.03 14.57 9.52
CA SER A 33 7.15 15.52 9.41
C SER A 33 8.32 15.01 8.55
N ASN A 34 8.43 13.70 8.37
CA ASN A 34 9.52 13.06 7.62
C ASN A 34 9.11 12.64 6.20
N LEU A 35 7.91 13.01 5.75
CA LEU A 35 7.42 12.66 4.42
C LEU A 35 8.24 13.31 3.31
N LYS A 36 8.50 12.54 2.26
CA LYS A 36 9.23 12.98 1.06
C LYS A 36 8.37 12.75 -0.18
N GLU A 37 8.64 13.50 -1.25
CA GLU A 37 8.03 13.23 -2.54
C GLU A 37 8.36 11.81 -3.02
N GLY A 38 7.37 11.16 -3.61
CA GLY A 38 7.50 9.78 -4.10
C GLY A 38 7.13 8.71 -3.08
N ASP A 39 6.90 9.06 -1.82
CA ASP A 39 6.39 8.11 -0.82
C ASP A 39 5.01 7.59 -1.25
N LEU A 40 4.81 6.26 -1.15
CA LEU A 40 3.60 5.60 -1.62
C LEU A 40 2.66 5.32 -0.44
N PRO A 41 1.52 6.01 -0.33
CA PRO A 41 0.59 5.76 0.77
C PRO A 41 -0.18 4.45 0.58
N VAL A 42 -0.55 3.81 1.70
CA VAL A 42 -1.35 2.58 1.70
C VAL A 42 -2.84 2.88 1.63
N TYR A 43 -3.26 3.98 2.24
CA TYR A 43 -4.67 4.37 2.36
C TYR A 43 -5.01 5.51 1.43
N ASN A 44 -6.28 5.53 0.96
CA ASN A 44 -6.86 6.68 0.31
C ASN A 44 -7.36 7.65 1.37
N TYR A 45 -7.12 8.94 1.19
CA TYR A 45 -7.54 9.98 2.11
C TYR A 45 -8.70 10.77 1.50
N TYR A 46 -9.84 10.73 2.19
CA TYR A 46 -11.06 11.48 1.82
C TYR A 46 -11.32 12.57 2.83
N TYR A 47 -11.55 13.77 2.36
CA TYR A 47 -11.87 14.92 3.19
C TYR A 47 -13.26 15.43 2.85
N LYS A 48 -14.20 15.31 3.79
CA LYS A 48 -15.59 15.75 3.65
C LYS A 48 -16.13 16.26 4.98
N ASN A 49 -16.83 17.39 4.95
CA ASN A 49 -17.46 17.99 6.15
C ASN A 49 -16.48 18.17 7.33
N LYS A 50 -15.27 18.65 7.03
CA LYS A 50 -14.18 18.83 8.02
C LYS A 50 -13.73 17.56 8.71
N LYS A 51 -14.02 16.39 8.12
CA LYS A 51 -13.57 15.08 8.61
C LYS A 51 -12.68 14.42 7.58
N LEU A 52 -11.57 13.85 8.06
CA LEU A 52 -10.66 13.08 7.25
C LEU A 52 -10.93 11.59 7.47
N THR A 53 -11.19 10.86 6.39
CA THR A 53 -11.43 9.42 6.42
C THR A 53 -10.36 8.70 5.62
N LEU A 54 -9.80 7.63 6.21
CA LEU A 54 -8.82 6.77 5.57
C LEU A 54 -9.49 5.47 5.15
N ILE A 55 -9.37 5.12 3.86
CA ILE A 55 -9.96 3.89 3.33
C ILE A 55 -8.88 3.11 2.59
N LYS A 56 -8.69 1.84 2.97
CA LYS A 56 -7.78 0.95 2.26
C LYS A 56 -8.40 0.56 0.92
N PRO A 57 -7.72 0.76 -0.22
CA PRO A 57 -8.25 0.40 -1.53
C PRO A 57 -8.30 -1.12 -1.68
N THR A 58 -9.48 -1.69 -1.59
CA THR A 58 -9.74 -3.08 -1.94
C THR A 58 -10.45 -3.14 -3.29
N LEU A 59 -10.52 -4.33 -3.90
CA LEU A 59 -11.27 -4.52 -5.14
C LEU A 59 -12.74 -4.10 -4.98
N PHE A 60 -13.33 -4.43 -3.84
CA PHE A 60 -14.71 -4.05 -3.51
C PHE A 60 -14.88 -2.53 -3.43
N THR A 61 -13.93 -1.83 -2.81
CA THR A 61 -13.94 -0.37 -2.72
C THR A 61 -13.83 0.28 -4.10
N LYS A 62 -12.99 -0.27 -4.98
CA LYS A 62 -12.83 0.21 -6.35
C LYS A 62 -14.13 0.08 -7.15
N ILE A 63 -14.82 -1.05 -7.03
CA ILE A 63 -16.11 -1.27 -7.68
C ILE A 63 -17.15 -0.29 -7.14
N LYS A 64 -17.21 -0.09 -5.84
CA LYS A 64 -18.11 0.86 -5.20
C LYS A 64 -17.85 2.30 -5.65
N MET A 65 -16.59 2.67 -5.84
CA MET A 65 -16.20 3.97 -6.39
C MET A 65 -16.71 4.18 -7.81
N LEU A 66 -16.60 3.17 -8.66
CA LEU A 66 -17.08 3.23 -10.05
C LEU A 66 -18.60 3.41 -10.13
N VAL A 67 -19.35 2.82 -9.21
CA VAL A 67 -20.81 2.87 -9.20
C VAL A 67 -21.34 4.19 -8.62
N SER A 68 -20.73 4.73 -7.57
CA SER A 68 -21.28 5.87 -6.86
C SER A 68 -20.81 7.24 -7.34
N GLY A 69 -19.78 7.33 -8.18
CA GLY A 69 -19.28 8.60 -8.75
C GLY A 69 -18.90 9.70 -7.75
N SER A 70 -19.59 9.78 -6.62
CA SER A 70 -19.37 10.77 -5.57
C SER A 70 -18.08 10.55 -4.77
N TYR A 71 -17.51 9.39 -4.84
CA TYR A 71 -16.30 9.01 -4.12
C TYR A 71 -15.08 9.83 -4.55
N TYR A 72 -14.97 10.14 -5.85
CA TYR A 72 -13.83 10.89 -6.39
C TYR A 72 -13.85 12.37 -6.03
N LEU A 73 -15.01 12.94 -5.73
CA LEU A 73 -15.14 14.36 -5.40
C LEU A 73 -14.45 14.72 -4.09
N ASN A 74 -14.40 13.80 -3.14
CA ASN A 74 -13.82 14.02 -1.82
C ASN A 74 -12.43 13.37 -1.66
N LEU A 75 -11.95 12.71 -2.70
CA LEU A 75 -10.64 12.07 -2.70
C LEU A 75 -9.54 13.12 -2.82
N LYS A 76 -8.71 13.23 -1.78
CA LYS A 76 -7.58 14.16 -1.75
C LYS A 76 -6.26 13.48 -2.06
N ILE A 77 -6.07 12.26 -1.58
CA ILE A 77 -4.86 11.46 -1.82
C ILE A 77 -5.28 10.10 -2.32
N ASP A 78 -4.81 9.73 -3.51
CA ASP A 78 -5.07 8.45 -4.14
C ASP A 78 -3.84 7.54 -3.99
N SER A 79 -4.01 6.42 -3.27
CA SER A 79 -2.93 5.46 -3.06
C SER A 79 -2.60 4.63 -4.30
N SER A 80 -3.44 4.65 -5.34
CA SER A 80 -3.21 3.90 -6.57
C SER A 80 -2.28 4.62 -7.55
N LYS A 81 -1.95 5.89 -7.31
CA LYS A 81 -1.00 6.63 -8.15
C LYS A 81 0.40 6.08 -8.02
N SER A 82 1.01 5.73 -9.15
CA SER A 82 2.35 5.17 -9.20
C SER A 82 3.47 6.17 -8.87
N CYS A 83 3.22 7.47 -9.04
CA CYS A 83 4.19 8.53 -8.74
C CYS A 83 4.32 8.84 -7.24
N GLY A 84 3.42 8.33 -6.40
CA GLY A 84 3.44 8.58 -4.98
C GLY A 84 2.97 9.98 -4.59
N LEU A 85 3.33 10.40 -3.38
CA LEU A 85 2.95 11.70 -2.85
C LEU A 85 3.72 12.83 -3.56
N VAL A 86 3.00 13.87 -3.95
CA VAL A 86 3.60 15.11 -4.45
C VAL A 86 3.62 16.16 -3.33
N ASN A 87 4.34 17.28 -3.52
CA ASN A 87 4.45 18.34 -2.51
C ASN A 87 3.09 18.83 -2.02
N LYS A 88 2.12 18.95 -2.91
CA LYS A 88 0.75 19.35 -2.58
C LYS A 88 0.10 18.40 -1.57
N ASP A 89 0.29 17.11 -1.75
CA ASP A 89 -0.26 16.07 -0.85
C ASP A 89 0.42 16.11 0.52
N ILE A 90 1.73 16.32 0.54
CA ILE A 90 2.51 16.44 1.79
C ILE A 90 2.06 17.65 2.59
N LEU A 91 1.86 18.79 1.93
CA LEU A 91 1.35 20.00 2.56
C LEU A 91 -0.06 19.79 3.11
N PHE A 92 -0.92 19.10 2.38
CA PHE A 92 -2.25 18.74 2.82
C PHE A 92 -2.21 17.89 4.11
N LEU A 93 -1.37 16.86 4.15
CA LEU A 93 -1.22 16.00 5.33
C LEU A 93 -0.67 16.76 6.53
N LYS A 94 0.32 17.63 6.33
CA LYS A 94 0.86 18.49 7.39
C LYS A 94 -0.20 19.42 7.95
N THR A 95 -1.05 19.98 7.09
CA THR A 95 -2.17 20.85 7.50
C THR A 95 -3.21 20.06 8.29
N MET A 96 -3.54 18.84 7.88
CA MET A 96 -4.48 17.98 8.60
C MET A 96 -3.95 17.59 9.97
N TYR A 97 -2.66 17.28 10.07
CA TYR A 97 -2.00 17.01 11.35
C TYR A 97 -2.02 18.24 12.27
N LYS A 98 -1.73 19.43 11.73
CA LYS A 98 -1.75 20.68 12.46
C LYS A 98 -3.16 21.01 13.01
N ASN A 99 -4.20 20.60 12.30
CA ASN A 99 -5.60 20.78 12.71
C ASN A 99 -6.11 19.62 13.59
N ASN A 100 -5.25 18.71 14.03
CA ASN A 100 -5.58 17.54 14.86
C ASN A 100 -6.58 16.57 14.23
N LEU A 101 -6.67 16.53 12.89
CA LEU A 101 -7.54 15.61 12.17
C LEU A 101 -6.92 14.23 11.97
N ILE A 102 -5.58 14.13 11.98
CA ILE A 102 -4.84 12.87 11.90
C ILE A 102 -3.71 12.87 12.93
N SER A 103 -3.27 11.66 13.32
CA SER A 103 -2.09 11.48 14.14
C SER A 103 -0.81 11.72 13.33
N ASN A 104 0.33 11.92 14.02
CA ASN A 104 1.63 12.11 13.36
C ASN A 104 2.21 10.80 12.83
N LYS A 105 1.38 9.99 12.20
CA LYS A 105 1.76 8.69 11.64
C LYS A 105 1.04 8.47 10.33
N ILE A 106 1.78 7.98 9.34
CA ILE A 106 1.24 7.60 8.05
C ILE A 106 1.83 6.25 7.66
N TYR A 107 1.01 5.40 7.06
CA TYR A 107 1.43 4.10 6.58
C TYR A 107 1.78 4.20 5.10
N LEU A 108 2.99 3.79 4.76
CA LEU A 108 3.54 3.83 3.41
C LEU A 108 3.85 2.42 2.93
N ARG A 109 3.73 2.21 1.62
CA ARG A 109 4.18 0.97 1.00
C ARG A 109 5.68 1.03 0.75
N LYS A 110 6.40 0.01 1.22
CA LYS A 110 7.81 -0.17 0.86
C LYS A 110 7.91 -0.72 -0.56
N THR A 111 8.70 -0.06 -1.39
CA THR A 111 9.11 -0.62 -2.67
C THR A 111 10.24 -1.61 -2.41
N LEU A 112 9.92 -2.89 -2.43
CA LEU A 112 10.94 -3.92 -2.47
C LEU A 112 11.57 -3.94 -3.87
N ALA A 113 12.90 -4.10 -3.92
CA ALA A 113 13.60 -4.34 -5.16
C ALA A 113 13.24 -5.75 -5.68
N PHE A 114 12.04 -5.88 -6.23
CA PHE A 114 11.49 -7.15 -6.67
C PHE A 114 12.29 -7.75 -7.82
N VAL A 115 12.74 -6.92 -8.74
CA VAL A 115 13.47 -7.35 -9.93
C VAL A 115 14.80 -8.03 -9.58
N PRO A 116 15.68 -7.46 -8.72
CA PRO A 116 16.89 -8.15 -8.29
C PRO A 116 16.62 -9.46 -7.54
N ALA A 117 15.58 -9.50 -6.69
CA ALA A 117 15.23 -10.71 -5.94
C ALA A 117 14.76 -11.84 -6.87
N VAL A 118 13.92 -11.54 -7.84
CA VAL A 118 13.44 -12.51 -8.85
C VAL A 118 14.61 -12.99 -9.73
N LEU A 119 15.47 -12.08 -10.15
CA LEU A 119 16.65 -12.41 -10.95
C LEU A 119 17.59 -13.34 -10.20
N LEU A 120 17.86 -13.05 -8.93
CA LEU A 120 18.71 -13.86 -8.06
C LEU A 120 18.13 -15.25 -7.85
N GLY A 121 16.84 -15.37 -7.62
CA GLY A 121 16.13 -16.64 -7.54
C GLY A 121 16.20 -17.45 -8.81
N TYR A 122 16.07 -16.79 -9.96
CA TYR A 122 16.17 -17.41 -11.28
C TYR A 122 17.58 -17.97 -11.55
N ILE A 123 18.62 -17.17 -11.23
CA ILE A 123 20.01 -17.58 -11.36
C ILE A 123 20.31 -18.80 -10.48
N LEU A 124 19.87 -18.80 -9.23
CA LEU A 124 20.03 -19.93 -8.33
C LEU A 124 19.36 -21.19 -8.87
N LEU A 125 18.19 -21.06 -9.47
CA LEU A 125 17.44 -22.16 -10.05
C LEU A 125 18.16 -22.78 -11.26
N ILE A 126 18.84 -21.97 -12.05
CA ILE A 126 19.65 -22.45 -13.19
C ILE A 126 20.94 -23.14 -12.72
N LEU A 127 21.56 -22.67 -11.64
CA LEU A 127 22.81 -23.20 -11.11
C LEU A 127 22.61 -24.51 -10.31
N ILE A 128 21.42 -24.81 -9.88
CA ILE A 128 21.05 -26.07 -9.22
C ILE A 128 20.59 -27.08 -10.26
#